data_546f4511e72d4edade954ab91a018980
#
_entry.id   546f4511e72d4edade954ab91a018980
#
_cell.length_a   1.000
_cell.length_b   1.000
_cell.length_c   1.000
_cell.angle_alpha   90.00
_cell.angle_beta   90.00
_cell.angle_gamma   90.00
#
_symmetry.space_group_name_H-M   'P 1'
#
loop_
_entity.id
_entity.type
_entity.pdbx_description
1 polymer ?
#
loop_
_entity_poly.entity_id
_entity_poly.type
_entity_poly.pdbx_seq_one_letter_code
_entity_poly.pdbx_strand_id
1 'polypeptide(L)'
;MLKNINPTQTQAWKALTAHFESAQDMDLKELFAQDAARFDKYSARFGSDILVDYSKNLINEETLKHLFALAKETELKSAIEAMFSGEAINQTEGRAVLHTALRNRANTPVMVDGEDVMPAVNAVLEKMKSFTERVIGGEWKGYTGKAITDIVNIGIGGSDLGPYMVTEALAPYKNHLNLHFVSNVDGTHIVETLKKVNPETTLFLIASKTFTTQETMTNAHTARDWFLESAGDQAHVAKHFAALSTNATAVSQFGIDTANMFEFWDWVGGPYSLWSAIALSTALAVGFDNFVELLDGAHEMDKHFVSTDLESNIPVILALIGIWYNNFHGAESEAILPYDQYMHRFAAYFQQGNMESNGKYVDRDGNAVTYQTGPIIWGEPGTNGQHAFYQLIHQGTKLIPCDFIAPAISHNPASDHHQKLMSNFFAQTEALAFGKNEETVKEELVKVGKNAEEVAAIAPFKVFEGNRPTNSILVKQITPRTLGNLIAMYEHKIFVQGVIWNIFSFDQWGVELGKQLANQILPELADESQISSHDSSTNGLINAFKAFKA
;
A
#
# COMPACT_ATOMS: atom_id res chain seq x y z
N MET A 1 -6.77 12.47 -22.25
CA MET A 1 -6.83 13.21 -20.95
C MET A 1 -8.04 12.77 -20.15
N LEU A 2 -7.90 12.62 -18.84
CA LEU A 2 -9.03 12.31 -17.96
C LEU A 2 -10.07 13.43 -18.05
N LYS A 3 -11.35 13.07 -18.13
CA LYS A 3 -12.43 14.04 -18.19
C LYS A 3 -12.74 14.58 -16.80
N ASN A 4 -13.08 15.86 -16.74
CA ASN A 4 -13.54 16.52 -15.52
C ASN A 4 -15.04 16.32 -15.37
N ILE A 5 -15.42 15.36 -14.55
CA ILE A 5 -16.83 15.05 -14.28
C ILE A 5 -17.03 15.08 -12.76
N ASN A 6 -17.67 16.11 -12.27
CA ASN A 6 -18.05 16.19 -10.86
C ASN A 6 -19.08 15.08 -10.56
N PRO A 7 -18.76 14.09 -9.71
CA PRO A 7 -19.62 12.94 -9.48
C PRO A 7 -21.00 13.34 -8.93
N THR A 8 -21.08 14.40 -8.12
CA THR A 8 -22.34 14.86 -7.52
C THR A 8 -23.34 15.42 -8.54
N GLN A 9 -22.86 15.76 -9.73
CA GLN A 9 -23.72 16.26 -10.82
C GLN A 9 -24.29 15.13 -11.69
N THR A 10 -23.75 13.91 -11.59
CA THR A 10 -24.21 12.75 -12.35
C THR A 10 -25.61 12.31 -11.91
N GLN A 11 -26.35 11.67 -12.82
CA GLN A 11 -27.66 11.10 -12.47
C GLN A 11 -27.49 9.90 -11.51
N ALA A 12 -26.42 9.12 -11.71
CA ALA A 12 -26.11 7.97 -10.87
C ALA A 12 -25.86 8.38 -9.41
N TRP A 13 -25.10 9.46 -9.16
CA TRP A 13 -24.88 9.95 -7.79
C TRP A 13 -26.18 10.39 -7.12
N LYS A 14 -27.02 11.12 -7.85
CA LYS A 14 -28.34 11.54 -7.34
C LYS A 14 -29.23 10.34 -7.04
N ALA A 15 -29.19 9.31 -7.91
CA ALA A 15 -29.92 8.07 -7.69
C ALA A 15 -29.37 7.30 -6.48
N LEU A 16 -28.06 7.24 -6.27
CA LEU A 16 -27.43 6.66 -5.08
C LEU A 16 -27.82 7.40 -3.81
N THR A 17 -27.86 8.74 -3.84
CA THR A 17 -28.32 9.55 -2.70
C THR A 17 -29.77 9.23 -2.34
N ALA A 18 -30.67 9.16 -3.33
CA ALA A 18 -32.05 8.79 -3.10
C ALA A 18 -32.23 7.34 -2.65
N HIS A 19 -31.43 6.42 -3.24
CA HIS A 19 -31.42 5.02 -2.85
C HIS A 19 -30.95 4.84 -1.41
N PHE A 20 -29.94 5.61 -0.97
CA PHE A 20 -29.40 5.53 0.39
C PHE A 20 -30.46 5.84 1.45
N GLU A 21 -31.42 6.75 1.19
CA GLU A 21 -32.51 7.04 2.13
C GLU A 21 -33.32 5.79 2.51
N SER A 22 -33.43 4.81 1.59
CA SER A 22 -34.10 3.53 1.83
C SER A 22 -33.14 2.38 2.17
N ALA A 23 -31.87 2.50 1.79
CA ALA A 23 -30.86 1.46 1.93
C ALA A 23 -30.05 1.56 3.23
N GLN A 24 -30.07 2.71 3.92
CA GLN A 24 -29.31 2.91 5.16
C GLN A 24 -29.71 1.95 6.29
N ASP A 25 -30.95 1.47 6.28
CA ASP A 25 -31.51 0.56 7.28
C ASP A 25 -31.39 -0.93 6.86
N MET A 26 -30.61 -1.25 5.82
CA MET A 26 -30.36 -2.64 5.43
C MET A 26 -29.74 -3.42 6.59
N ASP A 27 -30.23 -4.66 6.79
CA ASP A 27 -29.70 -5.60 7.76
C ASP A 27 -29.12 -6.83 7.07
N LEU A 28 -27.86 -7.16 7.37
CA LEU A 28 -27.17 -8.30 6.76
C LEU A 28 -27.83 -9.64 7.07
N LYS A 29 -28.42 -9.83 8.27
CA LYS A 29 -29.18 -11.04 8.58
C LYS A 29 -30.38 -11.22 7.68
N GLU A 30 -31.12 -10.12 7.46
CA GLU A 30 -32.28 -10.12 6.57
C GLU A 30 -31.87 -10.37 5.11
N LEU A 31 -30.81 -9.71 4.64
CA LEU A 31 -30.30 -9.89 3.28
C LEU A 31 -29.88 -11.34 3.01
N PHE A 32 -29.23 -11.99 3.96
CA PHE A 32 -28.88 -13.42 3.84
C PHE A 32 -30.08 -14.35 4.03
N ALA A 33 -31.04 -14.01 4.87
CA ALA A 33 -32.26 -14.80 5.04
C ALA A 33 -33.17 -14.77 3.79
N GLN A 34 -33.18 -13.65 3.07
CA GLN A 34 -33.97 -13.45 1.85
C GLN A 34 -33.33 -14.08 0.61
N ASP A 35 -32.00 -14.26 0.62
CA ASP A 35 -31.24 -14.76 -0.54
C ASP A 35 -30.18 -15.78 -0.14
N ALA A 36 -30.53 -17.05 -0.20
CA ALA A 36 -29.62 -18.17 0.09
C ALA A 36 -28.45 -18.27 -0.91
N ALA A 37 -28.57 -17.67 -2.11
CA ALA A 37 -27.53 -17.63 -3.13
C ALA A 37 -26.67 -16.34 -3.06
N ARG A 38 -26.79 -15.55 -1.97
CA ARG A 38 -26.12 -14.27 -1.85
C ARG A 38 -24.61 -14.35 -2.01
N PHE A 39 -23.98 -15.38 -1.46
CA PHE A 39 -22.55 -15.63 -1.67
C PHE A 39 -22.21 -15.80 -3.16
N ASP A 40 -22.96 -16.60 -3.89
CA ASP A 40 -22.70 -16.85 -5.32
C ASP A 40 -22.89 -15.59 -6.18
N LYS A 41 -23.85 -14.73 -5.81
CA LYS A 41 -24.11 -13.46 -6.50
C LYS A 41 -23.08 -12.37 -6.20
N TYR A 42 -22.54 -12.35 -4.99
CA TYR A 42 -21.65 -11.30 -4.50
C TYR A 42 -20.28 -11.86 -4.15
N SER A 43 -19.78 -12.76 -4.98
CA SER A 43 -18.40 -13.21 -4.97
C SER A 43 -17.82 -13.25 -6.38
N ALA A 44 -16.51 -13.08 -6.48
CA ALA A 44 -15.80 -13.13 -7.74
C ALA A 44 -14.51 -13.94 -7.59
N ARG A 45 -14.11 -14.63 -8.66
CA ARG A 45 -12.84 -15.39 -8.68
C ARG A 45 -11.88 -14.76 -9.67
N PHE A 46 -10.63 -14.68 -9.26
CA PHE A 46 -9.53 -14.36 -10.15
C PHE A 46 -8.68 -15.62 -10.36
N GLY A 47 -8.80 -16.21 -11.54
CA GLY A 47 -8.22 -17.52 -11.82
C GLY A 47 -8.70 -18.60 -10.85
N SER A 48 -7.78 -19.48 -10.47
CA SER A 48 -8.01 -20.53 -9.46
C SER A 48 -7.52 -20.16 -8.06
N ASP A 49 -6.85 -19.03 -7.91
CA ASP A 49 -6.00 -18.77 -6.75
C ASP A 49 -6.53 -17.65 -5.83
N ILE A 50 -7.48 -16.83 -6.28
CA ILE A 50 -8.08 -15.76 -5.46
C ILE A 50 -9.60 -15.82 -5.57
N LEU A 51 -10.25 -15.80 -4.42
CA LEU A 51 -11.70 -15.63 -4.26
C LEU A 51 -11.96 -14.37 -3.45
N VAL A 52 -12.76 -13.47 -3.98
CA VAL A 52 -13.21 -12.24 -3.30
C VAL A 52 -14.69 -12.39 -3.00
N ASP A 53 -15.03 -12.49 -1.73
CA ASP A 53 -16.40 -12.48 -1.23
C ASP A 53 -16.73 -11.09 -0.69
N TYR A 54 -17.65 -10.41 -1.35
CA TYR A 54 -18.21 -9.12 -0.94
C TYR A 54 -19.69 -9.21 -0.56
N SER A 55 -20.16 -10.41 -0.26
CA SER A 55 -21.56 -10.67 0.11
C SER A 55 -21.95 -10.07 1.47
N LYS A 56 -20.97 -9.91 2.38
CA LYS A 56 -21.19 -9.30 3.70
C LYS A 56 -21.07 -7.77 3.68
N ASN A 57 -21.65 -7.14 2.64
CA ASN A 57 -21.77 -5.69 2.49
C ASN A 57 -23.23 -5.26 2.49
N LEU A 58 -23.50 -4.04 2.92
CA LEU A 58 -24.83 -3.40 2.92
C LEU A 58 -25.18 -2.93 1.50
N ILE A 59 -25.32 -3.89 0.60
CA ILE A 59 -25.63 -3.69 -0.82
C ILE A 59 -26.67 -4.69 -1.31
N ASN A 60 -27.40 -4.29 -2.33
CA ASN A 60 -28.29 -5.14 -3.12
C ASN A 60 -28.06 -4.92 -4.62
N GLU A 61 -28.86 -5.55 -5.47
CA GLU A 61 -28.75 -5.41 -6.93
C GLU A 61 -28.96 -3.96 -7.39
N GLU A 62 -29.86 -3.22 -6.73
CA GLU A 62 -30.13 -1.81 -7.05
C GLU A 62 -28.93 -0.92 -6.67
N THR A 63 -28.34 -1.15 -5.51
CA THR A 63 -27.11 -0.45 -5.08
C THR A 63 -25.99 -0.64 -6.13
N LEU A 64 -25.72 -1.87 -6.52
CA LEU A 64 -24.69 -2.16 -7.52
C LEU A 64 -25.02 -1.57 -8.89
N LYS A 65 -26.27 -1.62 -9.31
CA LYS A 65 -26.71 -1.01 -10.57
C LYS A 65 -26.40 0.49 -10.61
N HIS A 66 -26.66 1.21 -9.53
CA HIS A 66 -26.38 2.65 -9.46
C HIS A 66 -24.87 2.93 -9.36
N LEU A 67 -24.11 2.10 -8.62
CA LEU A 67 -22.66 2.23 -8.53
C LEU A 67 -21.99 1.99 -9.90
N PHE A 68 -22.41 0.98 -10.65
CA PHE A 68 -21.90 0.78 -12.01
C PHE A 68 -22.35 1.89 -12.99
N ALA A 69 -23.54 2.43 -12.81
CA ALA A 69 -23.96 3.61 -13.58
C ALA A 69 -23.05 4.81 -13.28
N LEU A 70 -22.67 5.03 -12.02
CA LEU A 70 -21.72 6.08 -11.64
C LEU A 70 -20.36 5.89 -12.32
N ALA A 71 -19.82 4.68 -12.33
CA ALA A 71 -18.58 4.36 -13.02
C ALA A 71 -18.66 4.64 -14.53
N LYS A 72 -19.82 4.36 -15.16
CA LYS A 72 -20.05 4.66 -16.59
C LYS A 72 -20.20 6.16 -16.84
N GLU A 73 -20.95 6.87 -16.01
CA GLU A 73 -21.15 8.32 -16.16
C GLU A 73 -19.88 9.13 -15.89
N THR A 74 -18.96 8.61 -15.05
CA THR A 74 -17.63 9.21 -14.83
C THR A 74 -16.59 8.77 -15.87
N GLU A 75 -17.02 8.06 -16.91
CA GLU A 75 -16.20 7.58 -18.03
C GLU A 75 -14.97 6.76 -17.61
N LEU A 76 -15.15 5.91 -16.60
CA LEU A 76 -14.08 5.10 -16.06
C LEU A 76 -13.34 4.28 -17.12
N LYS A 77 -14.04 3.71 -18.11
CA LYS A 77 -13.42 2.91 -19.18
C LYS A 77 -12.43 3.73 -19.99
N SER A 78 -12.79 4.95 -20.38
CA SER A 78 -11.89 5.85 -21.10
C SER A 78 -10.68 6.26 -20.24
N ALA A 79 -10.86 6.40 -18.92
CA ALA A 79 -9.76 6.68 -18.00
C ALA A 79 -8.78 5.51 -17.88
N ILE A 80 -9.26 4.27 -17.86
CA ILE A 80 -8.44 3.05 -17.90
C ILE A 80 -7.64 3.02 -19.21
N GLU A 81 -8.28 3.24 -20.35
CA GLU A 81 -7.62 3.29 -21.66
C GLU A 81 -6.52 4.37 -21.69
N ALA A 82 -6.80 5.57 -21.18
CA ALA A 82 -5.84 6.66 -21.10
C ALA A 82 -4.60 6.34 -20.26
N MET A 83 -4.79 5.67 -19.11
CA MET A 83 -3.65 5.25 -18.27
C MET A 83 -2.77 4.23 -18.99
N PHE A 84 -3.35 3.22 -19.62
CA PHE A 84 -2.59 2.14 -20.27
C PHE A 84 -1.99 2.56 -21.63
N SER A 85 -2.53 3.59 -22.28
CA SER A 85 -1.99 4.11 -23.56
C SER A 85 -0.79 5.05 -23.39
N GLY A 86 -0.46 5.47 -22.16
CA GLY A 86 0.63 6.41 -21.91
C GLY A 86 0.24 7.88 -22.02
N GLU A 87 -1.06 8.20 -21.98
CA GLU A 87 -1.48 9.59 -21.90
C GLU A 87 -1.00 10.26 -20.60
N ALA A 88 -0.70 11.57 -20.66
CA ALA A 88 -0.27 12.35 -19.50
C ALA A 88 -1.43 12.62 -18.54
N ILE A 89 -1.91 11.57 -17.85
CA ILE A 89 -3.05 11.64 -16.92
C ILE A 89 -2.69 12.31 -15.58
N ASN A 90 -1.43 12.39 -15.20
CA ASN A 90 -0.95 13.24 -14.12
C ASN A 90 -0.71 14.65 -14.66
N GLN A 91 -1.77 15.41 -14.82
CA GLN A 91 -1.76 16.70 -15.52
C GLN A 91 -1.06 17.80 -14.72
N THR A 92 -1.10 17.79 -13.40
CA THR A 92 -0.46 18.80 -12.53
C THR A 92 1.06 18.74 -12.61
N GLU A 93 1.63 17.62 -13.01
CA GLU A 93 3.05 17.42 -13.24
C GLU A 93 3.39 17.18 -14.73
N GLY A 94 2.40 17.11 -15.62
CA GLY A 94 2.58 16.94 -17.06
C GLY A 94 3.14 15.59 -17.48
N ARG A 95 2.79 14.49 -16.77
CA ARG A 95 3.39 13.16 -17.00
C ARG A 95 2.34 12.06 -17.24
N ALA A 96 2.77 11.03 -17.96
CA ALA A 96 2.08 9.74 -17.96
C ALA A 96 2.19 9.06 -16.59
N VAL A 97 1.37 8.03 -16.37
CA VAL A 97 1.40 7.17 -15.15
C VAL A 97 1.48 5.73 -15.62
N LEU A 98 2.69 5.18 -15.62
CA LEU A 98 3.00 3.93 -16.32
C LEU A 98 3.69 2.87 -15.44
N HIS A 99 3.33 2.81 -14.14
CA HIS A 99 3.75 1.66 -13.33
C HIS A 99 3.30 0.33 -13.94
N THR A 100 2.23 0.32 -14.76
CA THR A 100 1.78 -0.84 -15.52
C THR A 100 2.76 -1.27 -16.63
N ALA A 101 3.51 -0.33 -17.24
CA ALA A 101 4.53 -0.66 -18.23
C ALA A 101 5.71 -1.41 -17.60
N LEU A 102 6.06 -1.12 -16.34
CA LEU A 102 7.14 -1.80 -15.63
C LEU A 102 6.89 -3.32 -15.43
N ARG A 103 5.63 -3.72 -15.46
CA ARG A 103 5.18 -5.10 -15.31
C ARG A 103 4.47 -5.63 -16.55
N ASN A 104 4.62 -4.98 -17.70
CA ASN A 104 4.06 -5.41 -18.98
C ASN A 104 4.82 -6.62 -19.53
N ARG A 105 4.39 -7.82 -19.14
CA ARG A 105 5.03 -9.09 -19.52
C ARG A 105 4.67 -9.55 -20.95
N ALA A 106 3.63 -8.94 -21.54
CA ALA A 106 3.30 -9.15 -22.94
C ALA A 106 4.26 -8.43 -23.89
N ASN A 107 5.06 -7.50 -23.39
CA ASN A 107 6.00 -6.67 -24.12
C ASN A 107 5.35 -5.94 -25.31
N THR A 108 4.07 -5.59 -25.18
CA THR A 108 3.38 -4.75 -26.16
C THR A 108 3.92 -3.32 -26.07
N PRO A 109 4.11 -2.60 -27.18
CA PRO A 109 4.60 -1.23 -27.15
C PRO A 109 3.73 -0.33 -26.27
N VAL A 110 4.36 0.51 -25.44
CA VAL A 110 3.72 1.57 -24.65
C VAL A 110 4.37 2.89 -25.00
N MET A 111 3.58 3.79 -25.55
CA MET A 111 4.10 5.03 -26.15
C MET A 111 4.02 6.19 -25.16
N VAL A 112 5.15 6.92 -25.00
CA VAL A 112 5.22 8.20 -24.29
C VAL A 112 5.93 9.19 -25.19
N ASP A 113 5.30 10.30 -25.49
CA ASP A 113 5.83 11.34 -26.37
C ASP A 113 6.33 10.82 -27.74
N GLY A 114 5.71 9.76 -28.23
CA GLY A 114 6.03 9.12 -29.52
C GLY A 114 7.15 8.07 -29.46
N GLU A 115 7.70 7.78 -28.29
CA GLU A 115 8.72 6.76 -28.06
C GLU A 115 8.16 5.55 -27.32
N ASP A 116 8.55 4.34 -27.71
CA ASP A 116 8.21 3.10 -26.99
C ASP A 116 9.12 2.94 -25.76
N VAL A 117 8.53 2.95 -24.56
CA VAL A 117 9.28 2.82 -23.30
C VAL A 117 9.74 1.39 -22.99
N MET A 118 9.16 0.38 -23.64
CA MET A 118 9.41 -1.04 -23.30
C MET A 118 10.85 -1.49 -23.52
N PRO A 119 11.58 -1.06 -24.57
CA PRO A 119 13.00 -1.41 -24.71
C PRO A 119 13.85 -0.95 -23.51
N ALA A 120 13.62 0.26 -23.01
CA ALA A 120 14.34 0.79 -21.85
C ALA A 120 13.97 0.04 -20.56
N VAL A 121 12.69 -0.26 -20.35
CA VAL A 121 12.20 -1.07 -19.22
C VAL A 121 12.88 -2.44 -19.20
N ASN A 122 12.92 -3.12 -20.35
CA ASN A 122 13.55 -4.44 -20.45
C ASN A 122 15.08 -4.38 -20.23
N ALA A 123 15.75 -3.31 -20.70
CA ALA A 123 17.18 -3.14 -20.45
C ALA A 123 17.51 -3.00 -18.96
N VAL A 124 16.68 -2.26 -18.20
CA VAL A 124 16.85 -2.15 -16.75
C VAL A 124 16.56 -3.49 -16.05
N LEU A 125 15.52 -4.22 -16.47
CA LEU A 125 15.23 -5.55 -15.91
C LEU A 125 16.38 -6.54 -16.14
N GLU A 126 16.98 -6.55 -17.33
CA GLU A 126 18.14 -7.40 -17.63
C GLU A 126 19.37 -7.00 -16.79
N LYS A 127 19.59 -5.70 -16.60
CA LYS A 127 20.65 -5.19 -15.73
C LYS A 127 20.42 -5.61 -14.27
N MET A 128 19.19 -5.52 -13.76
CA MET A 128 18.82 -6.00 -12.43
C MET A 128 19.06 -7.50 -12.28
N LYS A 129 18.67 -8.29 -13.29
CA LYS A 129 18.87 -9.74 -13.34
C LYS A 129 20.36 -10.08 -13.19
N SER A 130 21.18 -9.56 -14.11
CA SER A 130 22.63 -9.82 -14.10
C SER A 130 23.28 -9.43 -12.78
N PHE A 131 22.90 -8.27 -12.21
CA PHE A 131 23.43 -7.81 -10.93
C PHE A 131 23.00 -8.74 -9.78
N THR A 132 21.72 -9.08 -9.72
CA THR A 132 21.15 -9.98 -8.70
C THR A 132 21.82 -11.35 -8.71
N GLU A 133 21.96 -11.95 -9.90
CA GLU A 133 22.60 -13.26 -10.07
C GLU A 133 24.07 -13.25 -9.60
N ARG A 134 24.83 -12.20 -9.94
CA ARG A 134 26.23 -12.05 -9.53
C ARG A 134 26.39 -11.85 -8.01
N VAL A 135 25.48 -11.10 -7.38
CA VAL A 135 25.53 -10.90 -5.93
C VAL A 135 25.16 -12.19 -5.19
N ILE A 136 24.04 -12.82 -5.56
CA ILE A 136 23.57 -14.07 -4.95
C ILE A 136 24.56 -15.20 -5.22
N GLY A 137 25.10 -15.30 -6.43
CA GLY A 137 26.11 -16.31 -6.81
C GLY A 137 27.48 -16.09 -6.17
N GLY A 138 27.68 -14.96 -5.44
CA GLY A 138 28.95 -14.64 -4.79
C GLY A 138 30.07 -14.23 -5.76
N GLU A 139 29.75 -13.91 -7.00
CA GLU A 139 30.71 -13.34 -7.97
C GLU A 139 30.99 -11.86 -7.66
N TRP A 140 29.98 -11.14 -7.17
CA TRP A 140 30.17 -9.79 -6.66
C TRP A 140 30.89 -9.83 -5.32
N LYS A 141 32.06 -9.23 -5.25
CA LYS A 141 32.95 -9.25 -4.08
C LYS A 141 33.08 -7.87 -3.47
N GLY A 142 33.09 -7.80 -2.14
CA GLY A 142 33.50 -6.63 -1.39
C GLY A 142 34.98 -6.28 -1.59
N TYR A 143 35.43 -5.19 -0.98
CA TYR A 143 36.81 -4.69 -1.14
C TYR A 143 37.89 -5.66 -0.65
N THR A 144 37.56 -6.54 0.30
CA THR A 144 38.47 -7.60 0.82
C THR A 144 38.41 -8.90 0.00
N GLY A 145 37.58 -8.97 -1.05
CA GLY A 145 37.36 -10.17 -1.85
C GLY A 145 36.35 -11.17 -1.26
N LYS A 146 35.70 -10.83 -0.14
CA LYS A 146 34.62 -11.63 0.45
C LYS A 146 33.32 -11.43 -0.34
N ALA A 147 32.45 -12.46 -0.37
CA ALA A 147 31.12 -12.34 -0.92
C ALA A 147 30.24 -11.44 -0.05
N ILE A 148 29.24 -10.81 -0.64
CA ILE A 148 28.23 -10.02 0.07
C ILE A 148 27.31 -10.96 0.85
N THR A 149 26.97 -10.59 2.08
CA THR A 149 26.05 -11.30 2.97
C THR A 149 24.88 -10.44 3.42
N ASP A 150 25.07 -9.12 3.41
CA ASP A 150 24.08 -8.16 3.91
C ASP A 150 23.78 -7.08 2.87
N ILE A 151 22.52 -6.80 2.68
CA ILE A 151 22.02 -5.73 1.81
C ILE A 151 21.31 -4.70 2.68
N VAL A 152 21.71 -3.44 2.60
CA VAL A 152 21.06 -2.33 3.30
C VAL A 152 20.39 -1.42 2.27
N ASN A 153 19.07 -1.42 2.21
CA ASN A 153 18.30 -0.50 1.38
C ASN A 153 18.08 0.81 2.15
N ILE A 154 18.62 1.90 1.64
CA ILE A 154 18.44 3.25 2.21
C ILE A 154 17.51 4.03 1.28
N GLY A 155 16.29 4.27 1.73
CA GLY A 155 15.25 4.97 0.97
C GLY A 155 14.08 5.30 1.87
N ILE A 156 13.19 6.22 1.47
CA ILE A 156 12.02 6.63 2.24
C ILE A 156 10.77 6.68 1.35
N GLY A 157 9.59 6.57 1.95
CA GLY A 157 8.32 6.55 1.23
C GLY A 157 8.23 5.38 0.25
N GLY A 158 7.97 5.64 -1.02
CA GLY A 158 7.88 4.60 -2.06
C GLY A 158 9.17 3.80 -2.25
N SER A 159 10.33 4.37 -1.92
CA SER A 159 11.63 3.69 -1.99
C SER A 159 11.92 2.76 -0.79
N ASP A 160 11.02 2.71 0.18
CA ASP A 160 11.09 1.85 1.38
C ASP A 160 9.87 0.93 1.49
N LEU A 161 8.66 1.53 1.55
CA LEU A 161 7.44 0.81 1.94
C LEU A 161 7.10 -0.38 1.04
N GLY A 162 7.19 -0.21 -0.28
CA GLY A 162 6.93 -1.28 -1.24
C GLY A 162 7.95 -2.41 -1.16
N PRO A 163 9.25 -2.13 -1.34
CA PRO A 163 10.31 -3.15 -1.21
C PRO A 163 10.31 -3.85 0.15
N TYR A 164 10.12 -3.13 1.25
CA TYR A 164 10.05 -3.72 2.59
C TYR A 164 8.85 -4.65 2.73
N MET A 165 7.67 -4.18 2.36
CA MET A 165 6.44 -4.98 2.43
C MET A 165 6.55 -6.27 1.63
N VAL A 166 7.01 -6.21 0.37
CA VAL A 166 7.14 -7.39 -0.48
C VAL A 166 8.22 -8.33 0.03
N THR A 167 9.35 -7.80 0.51
CA THR A 167 10.44 -8.61 1.07
C THR A 167 9.99 -9.38 2.31
N GLU A 168 9.15 -8.78 3.17
CA GLU A 168 8.57 -9.47 4.32
C GLU A 168 7.48 -10.46 3.91
N ALA A 169 6.58 -10.09 3.01
CA ALA A 169 5.53 -10.98 2.53
C ALA A 169 6.07 -12.23 1.82
N LEU A 170 7.22 -12.10 1.17
CA LEU A 170 7.90 -13.18 0.46
C LEU A 170 9.07 -13.78 1.27
N ALA A 171 9.10 -13.61 2.59
CA ALA A 171 10.14 -14.20 3.44
C ALA A 171 10.34 -15.71 3.25
N PRO A 172 9.32 -16.54 2.95
CA PRO A 172 9.51 -17.96 2.63
C PRO A 172 10.38 -18.23 1.38
N TYR A 173 10.53 -17.25 0.51
CA TYR A 173 11.31 -17.33 -0.74
C TYR A 173 12.71 -16.70 -0.61
N LYS A 174 13.05 -16.12 0.54
CA LYS A 174 14.37 -15.49 0.76
C LYS A 174 15.51 -16.49 0.60
N ASN A 175 16.58 -16.01 -0.01
CA ASN A 175 17.86 -16.73 -0.10
C ASN A 175 18.73 -16.44 1.14
N HIS A 176 20.06 -16.63 1.02
CA HIS A 176 21.01 -16.48 2.13
C HIS A 176 21.38 -15.03 2.48
N LEU A 177 20.96 -14.04 1.67
CA LEU A 177 21.26 -12.62 1.93
C LEU A 177 20.34 -12.06 3.02
N ASN A 178 20.94 -11.32 3.96
CA ASN A 178 20.19 -10.60 4.98
C ASN A 178 19.80 -9.22 4.44
N LEU A 179 18.52 -8.86 4.56
CA LEU A 179 17.99 -7.57 4.11
C LEU A 179 17.72 -6.66 5.31
N HIS A 180 18.18 -5.43 5.20
CA HIS A 180 17.94 -4.35 6.17
C HIS A 180 17.37 -3.14 5.43
N PHE A 181 16.37 -2.49 6.01
CA PHE A 181 15.74 -1.31 5.45
C PHE A 181 15.98 -0.13 6.39
N VAL A 182 16.43 0.99 5.85
CA VAL A 182 16.69 2.23 6.59
C VAL A 182 15.99 3.37 5.89
N SER A 183 15.03 4.01 6.57
CA SER A 183 14.19 5.06 5.98
C SER A 183 14.19 6.35 6.80
N ASN A 184 14.07 6.27 8.13
CA ASN A 184 13.93 7.44 8.97
C ASN A 184 15.26 8.20 9.09
N VAL A 185 15.19 9.54 9.11
CA VAL A 185 16.35 10.42 9.37
C VAL A 185 16.78 10.41 10.85
N ASP A 186 15.96 9.85 11.75
CA ASP A 186 16.40 9.56 13.12
C ASP A 186 17.64 8.65 13.07
N GLY A 187 18.76 9.17 13.56
CA GLY A 187 20.05 8.49 13.56
C GLY A 187 20.02 7.10 14.21
N THR A 188 19.05 6.84 15.09
CA THR A 188 18.85 5.52 15.68
C THR A 188 18.66 4.45 14.60
N HIS A 189 17.92 4.74 13.51
CA HIS A 189 17.61 3.76 12.48
C HIS A 189 18.87 3.27 11.76
N ILE A 190 19.71 4.18 11.29
CA ILE A 190 20.95 3.81 10.60
C ILE A 190 21.97 3.22 11.59
N VAL A 191 22.16 3.80 12.77
CA VAL A 191 23.15 3.33 13.75
C VAL A 191 22.85 1.92 14.23
N GLU A 192 21.60 1.61 14.58
CA GLU A 192 21.21 0.25 15.00
C GLU A 192 21.32 -0.77 13.86
N THR A 193 21.19 -0.34 12.61
CA THR A 193 21.43 -1.20 11.44
C THR A 193 22.92 -1.47 11.24
N LEU A 194 23.76 -0.44 11.29
CA LEU A 194 25.23 -0.58 11.12
C LEU A 194 25.89 -1.47 12.18
N LYS A 195 25.32 -1.56 13.39
CA LYS A 195 25.78 -2.51 14.42
C LYS A 195 25.58 -4.00 14.06
N LYS A 196 24.67 -4.30 13.14
CA LYS A 196 24.29 -5.67 12.75
C LYS A 196 25.04 -6.18 11.53
N VAL A 197 25.71 -5.31 10.79
CA VAL A 197 26.34 -5.61 9.50
C VAL A 197 27.85 -5.44 9.54
N ASN A 198 28.53 -6.10 8.59
CA ASN A 198 29.99 -6.04 8.48
C ASN A 198 30.38 -5.23 7.23
N PRO A 199 31.22 -4.18 7.34
CA PRO A 199 31.62 -3.35 6.21
C PRO A 199 32.27 -4.14 5.05
N GLU A 200 32.92 -5.26 5.33
CA GLU A 200 33.57 -6.08 4.29
C GLU A 200 32.57 -6.85 3.42
N THR A 201 31.35 -7.09 3.91
CA THR A 201 30.36 -7.97 3.26
C THR A 201 28.98 -7.31 3.08
N THR A 202 28.88 -6.00 3.28
CA THR A 202 27.63 -5.24 3.14
C THR A 202 27.58 -4.50 1.81
N LEU A 203 26.44 -4.58 1.13
CA LEU A 203 26.10 -3.79 -0.04
C LEU A 203 24.96 -2.82 0.30
N PHE A 204 25.19 -1.53 0.08
CA PHE A 204 24.21 -0.47 0.28
C PHE A 204 23.51 -0.10 -1.04
N LEU A 205 22.18 -0.07 -1.03
CA LEU A 205 21.35 0.39 -2.15
C LEU A 205 20.79 1.77 -1.77
N ILE A 206 21.21 2.81 -2.49
CA ILE A 206 20.75 4.17 -2.23
C ILE A 206 19.56 4.48 -3.15
N ALA A 207 18.36 4.43 -2.60
CA ALA A 207 17.11 4.53 -3.33
C ALA A 207 16.53 5.96 -3.25
N SER A 208 16.89 6.80 -4.22
CA SER A 208 16.40 8.18 -4.32
C SER A 208 16.35 8.63 -5.78
N LYS A 209 15.16 8.94 -6.30
CA LYS A 209 14.95 9.35 -7.70
C LYS A 209 15.88 10.48 -8.12
N THR A 210 15.91 11.55 -7.35
CA THR A 210 16.71 12.75 -7.61
C THR A 210 18.10 12.70 -7.00
N PHE A 211 18.37 11.72 -6.13
CA PHE A 211 19.58 11.62 -5.32
C PHE A 211 19.83 12.85 -4.41
N THR A 212 18.72 13.49 -3.97
CA THR A 212 18.74 14.72 -3.16
C THR A 212 17.80 14.66 -1.96
N THR A 213 17.03 13.57 -1.79
CA THR A 213 16.11 13.41 -0.66
C THR A 213 16.87 13.45 0.65
N GLN A 214 16.55 14.41 1.52
CA GLN A 214 17.31 14.73 2.74
C GLN A 214 17.55 13.49 3.61
N GLU A 215 16.50 12.77 3.94
CA GLU A 215 16.55 11.58 4.80
C GLU A 215 17.46 10.50 4.21
N THR A 216 17.26 10.19 2.93
CA THR A 216 18.05 9.19 2.21
C THR A 216 19.52 9.57 2.14
N MET A 217 19.81 10.83 1.77
CA MET A 217 21.21 11.26 1.62
C MET A 217 21.92 11.38 2.95
N THR A 218 21.24 11.82 4.02
CA THR A 218 21.81 11.86 5.38
C THR A 218 22.20 10.45 5.82
N ASN A 219 21.31 9.47 5.70
CA ASN A 219 21.60 8.08 6.03
C ASN A 219 22.69 7.47 5.12
N ALA A 220 22.67 7.79 3.83
CA ALA A 220 23.68 7.30 2.87
C ALA A 220 25.08 7.83 3.18
N HIS A 221 25.21 9.12 3.54
CA HIS A 221 26.50 9.69 3.96
C HIS A 221 27.00 9.04 5.25
N THR A 222 26.13 8.88 6.25
CA THR A 222 26.48 8.18 7.50
C THR A 222 26.96 6.74 7.23
N ALA A 223 26.27 6.01 6.36
CA ALA A 223 26.68 4.64 5.97
C ALA A 223 28.01 4.63 5.23
N ARG A 224 28.25 5.60 4.32
CA ARG A 224 29.50 5.74 3.58
C ARG A 224 30.68 6.06 4.50
N ASP A 225 30.51 6.99 5.43
CA ASP A 225 31.57 7.40 6.36
C ASP A 225 31.94 6.22 7.27
N TRP A 226 30.94 5.53 7.84
CA TRP A 226 31.16 4.29 8.61
C TRP A 226 31.89 3.21 7.78
N PHE A 227 31.52 3.03 6.51
CA PHE A 227 32.18 2.07 5.62
C PHE A 227 33.65 2.46 5.38
N LEU A 228 33.92 3.75 5.14
CA LEU A 228 35.27 4.26 4.86
C LEU A 228 36.19 4.22 6.08
N GLU A 229 35.68 4.28 7.31
CA GLU A 229 36.47 4.04 8.52
C GLU A 229 37.15 2.65 8.49
N SER A 230 36.51 1.64 7.89
CA SER A 230 37.07 0.30 7.73
C SER A 230 37.83 0.11 6.42
N ALA A 231 37.27 0.59 5.30
CA ALA A 231 37.81 0.36 3.97
C ALA A 231 39.02 1.25 3.63
N GLY A 232 39.11 2.44 4.22
CA GLY A 232 40.24 3.35 4.11
C GLY A 232 40.45 4.03 2.75
N ASP A 233 39.78 3.59 1.69
CA ASP A 233 39.94 4.12 0.34
C ASP A 233 38.55 4.36 -0.32
N GLN A 234 38.34 5.59 -0.81
CA GLN A 234 37.12 6.00 -1.54
C GLN A 234 36.84 5.13 -2.77
N ALA A 235 37.86 4.58 -3.42
CA ALA A 235 37.69 3.70 -4.58
C ALA A 235 36.90 2.41 -4.25
N HIS A 236 36.86 2.02 -2.98
CA HIS A 236 36.10 0.85 -2.52
C HIS A 236 34.58 1.06 -2.49
N VAL A 237 34.11 2.31 -2.48
CA VAL A 237 32.67 2.66 -2.54
C VAL A 237 32.00 1.99 -3.74
N ALA A 238 32.65 1.96 -4.91
CA ALA A 238 32.13 1.32 -6.12
C ALA A 238 31.79 -0.17 -5.97
N LYS A 239 32.34 -0.86 -4.95
CA LYS A 239 32.08 -2.29 -4.69
C LYS A 239 31.00 -2.53 -3.65
N HIS A 240 30.63 -1.51 -2.90
CA HIS A 240 29.73 -1.63 -1.75
C HIS A 240 28.49 -0.74 -1.83
N PHE A 241 28.37 0.10 -2.87
CA PHE A 241 27.24 1.00 -3.06
C PHE A 241 26.70 0.90 -4.48
N ALA A 242 25.40 0.79 -4.59
CA ALA A 242 24.65 0.91 -5.84
C ALA A 242 23.55 1.98 -5.69
N ALA A 243 23.16 2.62 -6.77
CA ALA A 243 22.17 3.67 -6.76
C ALA A 243 20.92 3.28 -7.55
N LEU A 244 19.74 3.56 -6.98
CA LEU A 244 18.46 3.45 -7.65
C LEU A 244 17.98 4.89 -7.88
N SER A 245 18.33 5.46 -9.06
CA SER A 245 18.24 6.91 -9.28
C SER A 245 18.18 7.26 -10.77
N THR A 246 17.80 8.51 -11.06
CA THR A 246 17.88 9.11 -12.40
C THR A 246 19.01 10.13 -12.53
N ASN A 247 19.75 10.43 -11.45
CA ASN A 247 20.75 11.50 -11.38
C ASN A 247 22.19 10.96 -11.39
N ALA A 248 22.69 10.61 -12.58
CA ALA A 248 24.03 10.05 -12.77
C ALA A 248 25.15 10.98 -12.24
N THR A 249 24.98 12.30 -12.35
CA THR A 249 25.99 13.28 -11.87
C THR A 249 26.14 13.21 -10.34
N ALA A 250 25.03 13.26 -9.60
CA ALA A 250 25.08 13.18 -8.14
C ALA A 250 25.54 11.79 -7.64
N VAL A 251 25.14 10.72 -8.32
CA VAL A 251 25.58 9.35 -8.04
C VAL A 251 27.11 9.22 -8.19
N SER A 252 27.68 9.74 -9.28
CA SER A 252 29.13 9.75 -9.51
C SER A 252 29.87 10.60 -8.47
N GLN A 253 29.34 11.75 -8.07
CA GLN A 253 29.91 12.62 -7.03
C GLN A 253 29.91 11.96 -5.64
N PHE A 254 28.95 11.10 -5.36
CA PHE A 254 28.93 10.30 -4.13
C PHE A 254 30.04 9.25 -4.09
N GLY A 255 30.56 8.83 -5.24
CA GLY A 255 31.59 7.81 -5.40
C GLY A 255 31.05 6.46 -5.89
N ILE A 256 29.78 6.39 -6.27
CA ILE A 256 29.18 5.19 -6.87
C ILE A 256 29.53 5.16 -8.35
N ASP A 257 29.98 3.99 -8.85
CA ASP A 257 30.15 3.76 -10.26
C ASP A 257 28.76 3.80 -10.95
N THR A 258 28.60 4.61 -11.98
CA THR A 258 27.34 4.72 -12.72
C THR A 258 26.96 3.43 -13.44
N ALA A 259 27.89 2.50 -13.66
CA ALA A 259 27.58 1.13 -14.05
C ALA A 259 26.68 0.40 -13.03
N ASN A 260 26.74 0.80 -11.76
CA ASN A 260 25.93 0.27 -10.65
C ASN A 260 24.73 1.19 -10.32
N MET A 261 24.35 2.08 -11.24
CA MET A 261 23.14 2.88 -11.14
C MET A 261 22.03 2.19 -11.93
N PHE A 262 20.86 2.03 -11.31
CA PHE A 262 19.66 1.44 -11.90
C PHE A 262 18.63 2.53 -12.08
N GLU A 263 18.25 2.77 -13.31
CA GLU A 263 17.37 3.87 -13.69
C GLU A 263 15.88 3.47 -13.58
N PHE A 264 15.05 4.46 -13.42
CA PHE A 264 13.61 4.41 -13.60
C PHE A 264 13.15 5.81 -14.08
N TRP A 265 11.87 5.97 -14.36
CA TRP A 265 11.42 7.14 -15.15
C TRP A 265 10.53 8.07 -14.33
N ASP A 266 10.33 9.28 -14.82
CA ASP A 266 9.49 10.29 -14.18
C ASP A 266 8.00 9.94 -14.18
N TRP A 267 7.56 9.11 -15.13
CA TRP A 267 6.21 8.54 -15.20
C TRP A 267 5.98 7.41 -14.17
N VAL A 268 6.94 7.13 -13.31
CA VAL A 268 6.79 6.23 -12.15
C VAL A 268 6.50 7.06 -10.91
N GLY A 269 5.30 6.98 -10.38
CA GLY A 269 4.91 7.61 -9.12
C GLY A 269 5.57 6.93 -7.91
N GLY A 270 5.85 7.69 -6.83
CA GLY A 270 6.51 7.19 -5.63
C GLY A 270 5.85 5.95 -5.03
N PRO A 271 4.54 5.97 -4.68
CA PRO A 271 3.84 4.82 -4.12
C PRO A 271 3.83 3.58 -5.03
N TYR A 272 3.96 3.78 -6.34
CA TYR A 272 3.87 2.75 -7.39
C TYR A 272 5.25 2.33 -7.94
N SER A 273 6.34 2.77 -7.32
CA SER A 273 7.70 2.50 -7.78
C SER A 273 8.19 1.08 -7.50
N LEU A 274 7.46 0.31 -6.70
CA LEU A 274 7.76 -1.09 -6.38
C LEU A 274 8.09 -1.96 -7.61
N TRP A 275 7.48 -1.69 -8.76
CA TRP A 275 7.65 -2.47 -9.99
C TRP A 275 8.92 -2.11 -10.77
N SER A 276 9.62 -1.04 -10.37
CA SER A 276 10.83 -0.52 -11.01
C SER A 276 12.11 -1.08 -10.37
N ALA A 277 13.24 -0.50 -10.76
CA ALA A 277 14.54 -0.74 -10.12
C ALA A 277 14.55 -0.49 -8.60
N ILE A 278 13.59 0.26 -8.06
CA ILE A 278 13.40 0.47 -6.61
C ILE A 278 13.27 -0.87 -5.87
N ALA A 279 12.74 -1.92 -6.50
CA ALA A 279 12.66 -3.26 -5.92
C ALA A 279 13.91 -4.12 -6.10
N LEU A 280 15.08 -3.56 -6.44
CA LEU A 280 16.31 -4.34 -6.53
C LEU A 280 16.64 -5.06 -5.21
N SER A 281 16.35 -4.44 -4.06
CA SER A 281 16.49 -5.10 -2.75
C SER A 281 15.60 -6.36 -2.63
N THR A 282 14.37 -6.30 -3.12
CA THR A 282 13.47 -7.45 -3.18
C THR A 282 14.01 -8.54 -4.10
N ALA A 283 14.47 -8.18 -5.32
CA ALA A 283 15.05 -9.12 -6.26
C ALA A 283 16.28 -9.83 -5.64
N LEU A 284 17.14 -9.09 -4.92
CA LEU A 284 18.27 -9.64 -4.17
C LEU A 284 17.82 -10.56 -3.03
N ALA A 285 16.71 -10.27 -2.37
CA ALA A 285 16.19 -11.10 -1.28
C ALA A 285 15.64 -12.44 -1.74
N VAL A 286 14.79 -12.42 -2.77
CA VAL A 286 14.00 -13.60 -3.17
C VAL A 286 14.51 -14.27 -4.46
N GLY A 287 15.50 -13.69 -5.12
CA GLY A 287 15.96 -14.08 -6.44
C GLY A 287 15.16 -13.44 -7.58
N PHE A 288 15.82 -13.23 -8.71
CA PHE A 288 15.22 -12.49 -9.84
C PHE A 288 14.00 -13.20 -10.45
N ASP A 289 14.00 -14.54 -10.49
CA ASP A 289 12.87 -15.31 -11.02
C ASP A 289 11.61 -15.11 -10.19
N ASN A 290 11.70 -15.10 -8.86
CA ASN A 290 10.57 -14.79 -7.98
C ASN A 290 10.12 -13.32 -8.12
N PHE A 291 11.03 -12.40 -8.38
CA PHE A 291 10.67 -11.02 -8.70
C PHE A 291 9.90 -10.95 -10.03
N VAL A 292 10.30 -11.70 -11.05
CA VAL A 292 9.55 -11.81 -12.32
C VAL A 292 8.16 -12.41 -12.09
N GLU A 293 8.01 -13.45 -11.28
CA GLU A 293 6.71 -14.01 -10.92
C GLU A 293 5.78 -12.97 -10.23
N LEU A 294 6.35 -12.06 -9.44
CA LEU A 294 5.61 -10.94 -8.86
C LEU A 294 5.08 -10.00 -9.97
N LEU A 295 5.93 -9.66 -10.95
CA LEU A 295 5.55 -8.84 -12.09
C LEU A 295 4.49 -9.54 -12.96
N ASP A 296 4.63 -10.85 -13.17
CA ASP A 296 3.67 -11.66 -13.94
C ASP A 296 2.28 -11.64 -13.29
N GLY A 297 2.22 -11.83 -11.97
CA GLY A 297 0.95 -11.75 -11.24
C GLY A 297 0.29 -10.38 -11.37
N ALA A 298 1.05 -9.31 -11.20
CA ALA A 298 0.52 -7.96 -11.37
C ALA A 298 0.04 -7.70 -12.80
N HIS A 299 0.77 -8.18 -13.80
CA HIS A 299 0.36 -8.09 -15.21
C HIS A 299 -0.93 -8.87 -15.52
N GLU A 300 -1.15 -10.01 -14.89
CA GLU A 300 -2.42 -10.76 -15.02
C GLU A 300 -3.60 -9.94 -14.49
N MET A 301 -3.42 -9.25 -13.36
CA MET A 301 -4.44 -8.35 -12.82
C MET A 301 -4.64 -7.12 -13.71
N ASP A 302 -3.58 -6.58 -14.33
CA ASP A 302 -3.69 -5.51 -15.33
C ASP A 302 -4.57 -5.94 -16.51
N LYS A 303 -4.35 -7.15 -17.05
CA LYS A 303 -5.18 -7.70 -18.12
C LYS A 303 -6.64 -7.84 -17.70
N HIS A 304 -6.90 -8.35 -16.51
CA HIS A 304 -8.24 -8.44 -15.96
C HIS A 304 -8.89 -7.04 -15.87
N PHE A 305 -8.16 -6.06 -15.36
CA PHE A 305 -8.65 -4.70 -15.19
C PHE A 305 -9.03 -4.03 -16.52
N VAL A 306 -8.22 -4.21 -17.56
CA VAL A 306 -8.48 -3.61 -18.89
C VAL A 306 -9.57 -4.33 -19.66
N SER A 307 -9.62 -5.67 -19.61
CA SER A 307 -10.42 -6.47 -20.53
C SER A 307 -11.76 -6.94 -19.98
N THR A 308 -11.98 -6.86 -18.66
CA THR A 308 -13.20 -7.35 -18.02
C THR A 308 -14.25 -6.24 -17.95
N ASP A 309 -15.51 -6.59 -18.20
CA ASP A 309 -16.63 -5.67 -18.04
C ASP A 309 -16.72 -5.17 -16.60
N LEU A 310 -17.12 -3.91 -16.41
CA LEU A 310 -17.10 -3.23 -15.10
C LEU A 310 -17.82 -4.04 -14.01
N GLU A 311 -18.92 -4.69 -14.37
CA GLU A 311 -19.76 -5.48 -13.46
C GLU A 311 -19.10 -6.77 -12.95
N SER A 312 -18.03 -7.24 -13.62
CA SER A 312 -17.26 -8.43 -13.25
C SER A 312 -15.80 -8.10 -12.90
N ASN A 313 -15.44 -6.83 -12.93
CA ASN A 313 -14.08 -6.34 -12.70
C ASN A 313 -13.82 -6.15 -11.20
N ILE A 314 -13.01 -7.03 -10.62
CA ILE A 314 -12.80 -7.09 -9.17
C ILE A 314 -12.30 -5.75 -8.58
N PRO A 315 -11.23 -5.11 -9.09
CA PRO A 315 -10.81 -3.80 -8.64
C PRO A 315 -11.93 -2.74 -8.67
N VAL A 316 -12.75 -2.75 -9.73
CA VAL A 316 -13.87 -1.82 -9.90
C VAL A 316 -14.94 -2.07 -8.85
N ILE A 317 -15.33 -3.33 -8.63
CA ILE A 317 -16.33 -3.71 -7.61
C ILE A 317 -15.89 -3.23 -6.22
N LEU A 318 -14.66 -3.54 -5.82
CA LEU A 318 -14.12 -3.15 -4.52
C LEU A 318 -14.01 -1.62 -4.37
N ALA A 319 -13.63 -0.91 -5.44
CA ALA A 319 -13.59 0.55 -5.44
C ALA A 319 -14.97 1.17 -5.24
N LEU A 320 -15.97 0.66 -5.96
CA LEU A 320 -17.35 1.14 -5.89
C LEU A 320 -17.98 0.88 -4.51
N ILE A 321 -17.71 -0.28 -3.90
CA ILE A 321 -18.11 -0.59 -2.53
C ILE A 321 -17.46 0.39 -1.55
N GLY A 322 -16.16 0.69 -1.72
CA GLY A 322 -15.46 1.68 -0.92
C GLY A 322 -16.10 3.08 -1.05
N ILE A 323 -16.48 3.51 -2.26
CA ILE A 323 -17.18 4.77 -2.50
C ILE A 323 -18.57 4.78 -1.82
N TRP A 324 -19.30 3.66 -1.89
CA TRP A 324 -20.59 3.52 -1.22
C TRP A 324 -20.48 3.80 0.29
N TYR A 325 -19.49 3.21 0.94
CA TYR A 325 -19.28 3.45 2.37
C TYR A 325 -18.73 4.84 2.67
N ASN A 326 -17.75 5.30 1.94
CA ASN A 326 -17.12 6.61 2.21
C ASN A 326 -18.08 7.77 1.96
N ASN A 327 -18.81 7.76 0.85
CA ASN A 327 -19.60 8.92 0.41
C ASN A 327 -21.07 8.89 0.83
N PHE A 328 -21.66 7.72 1.06
CA PHE A 328 -23.07 7.59 1.40
C PHE A 328 -23.27 7.15 2.86
N HIS A 329 -22.53 6.19 3.35
CA HIS A 329 -22.56 5.78 4.75
C HIS A 329 -21.67 6.62 5.67
N GLY A 330 -20.83 7.51 5.14
CA GLY A 330 -19.96 8.40 5.90
C GLY A 330 -18.81 7.69 6.62
N ALA A 331 -18.37 6.52 6.12
CA ALA A 331 -17.20 5.83 6.66
C ALA A 331 -15.92 6.60 6.34
N GLU A 332 -15.21 7.06 7.37
CA GLU A 332 -13.99 7.87 7.24
C GLU A 332 -12.73 7.02 7.12
N SER A 333 -12.81 5.73 7.42
CA SER A 333 -11.66 4.81 7.38
C SER A 333 -12.04 3.46 6.80
N GLU A 334 -11.03 2.74 6.34
CA GLU A 334 -11.11 1.35 5.86
C GLU A 334 -9.96 0.56 6.49
N ALA A 335 -10.26 -0.61 7.08
CA ALA A 335 -9.26 -1.47 7.68
C ALA A 335 -8.85 -2.61 6.73
N ILE A 336 -7.54 -2.84 6.58
CA ILE A 336 -6.97 -3.99 5.85
C ILE A 336 -6.37 -4.94 6.86
N LEU A 337 -6.93 -6.14 6.97
CA LEU A 337 -6.69 -7.09 8.04
C LEU A 337 -6.16 -8.44 7.48
N PRO A 338 -4.86 -8.55 7.19
CA PRO A 338 -4.29 -9.79 6.70
C PRO A 338 -4.15 -10.83 7.81
N TYR A 339 -4.71 -12.02 7.61
CA TYR A 339 -4.54 -13.19 8.48
C TYR A 339 -3.33 -14.02 8.00
N ASP A 340 -2.20 -13.34 7.92
CA ASP A 340 -0.89 -13.89 7.60
C ASP A 340 0.20 -12.99 8.20
N GLN A 341 1.08 -13.55 9.02
CA GLN A 341 2.12 -12.78 9.71
C GLN A 341 3.11 -12.13 8.73
N TYR A 342 3.41 -12.78 7.61
CA TYR A 342 4.30 -12.21 6.60
C TYR A 342 3.73 -10.94 5.95
N MET A 343 2.41 -10.78 5.95
CA MET A 343 1.74 -9.61 5.39
C MET A 343 1.59 -8.43 6.39
N HIS A 344 2.32 -8.42 7.50
CA HIS A 344 2.20 -7.40 8.55
C HIS A 344 2.49 -5.96 8.05
N ARG A 345 3.18 -5.79 6.93
CA ARG A 345 3.42 -4.48 6.29
C ARG A 345 2.43 -4.11 5.19
N PHE A 346 1.50 -4.99 4.86
CA PHE A 346 0.59 -4.78 3.72
C PHE A 346 -0.32 -3.56 3.91
N ALA A 347 -0.96 -3.41 5.06
CA ALA A 347 -1.77 -2.23 5.37
C ALA A 347 -0.93 -0.94 5.34
N ALA A 348 0.29 -0.96 5.93
CA ALA A 348 1.20 0.18 5.94
C ALA A 348 1.64 0.63 4.53
N TYR A 349 1.84 -0.31 3.60
CA TYR A 349 2.11 0.02 2.21
C TYR A 349 0.94 0.77 1.56
N PHE A 350 -0.29 0.30 1.78
CA PHE A 350 -1.48 0.95 1.22
C PHE A 350 -1.93 2.21 1.97
N GLN A 351 -1.39 2.50 3.17
CA GLN A 351 -1.50 3.83 3.75
C GLN A 351 -0.92 4.87 2.78
N GLN A 352 0.30 4.67 2.31
CA GLN A 352 0.87 5.57 1.30
C GLN A 352 0.09 5.45 -0.02
N GLY A 353 -0.12 4.23 -0.53
CA GLY A 353 -0.77 4.00 -1.82
C GLY A 353 -2.11 4.71 -1.97
N ASN A 354 -2.97 4.65 -0.95
CA ASN A 354 -4.30 5.24 -0.99
C ASN A 354 -4.32 6.70 -0.49
N MET A 355 -3.77 6.96 0.71
CA MET A 355 -3.94 8.26 1.36
C MET A 355 -3.15 9.36 0.67
N GLU A 356 -1.96 9.08 0.14
CA GLU A 356 -1.18 10.02 -0.66
C GLU A 356 -1.82 10.26 -2.03
N SER A 357 -2.35 9.20 -2.65
CA SER A 357 -3.02 9.31 -3.96
C SER A 357 -4.37 10.03 -3.87
N ASN A 358 -5.24 9.61 -2.97
CA ASN A 358 -6.64 10.01 -2.96
C ASN A 358 -7.02 10.98 -1.82
N GLY A 359 -6.09 11.30 -0.92
CA GLY A 359 -6.29 12.31 0.11
C GLY A 359 -6.24 13.72 -0.46
N LYS A 360 -7.22 14.08 -1.29
CA LYS A 360 -7.27 15.35 -2.02
C LYS A 360 -8.58 16.09 -1.72
N TYR A 361 -8.51 17.40 -1.57
CA TYR A 361 -9.68 18.26 -1.35
C TYR A 361 -10.01 19.15 -2.55
N VAL A 362 -9.30 18.99 -3.66
CA VAL A 362 -9.46 19.76 -4.89
C VAL A 362 -9.74 18.82 -6.05
N ASP A 363 -10.75 19.11 -6.86
CA ASP A 363 -11.07 18.37 -8.08
C ASP A 363 -10.13 18.72 -9.24
N ARG A 364 -10.31 18.05 -10.40
CA ARG A 364 -9.49 18.27 -11.58
C ARG A 364 -9.65 19.66 -12.22
N ASP A 365 -10.70 20.40 -11.87
CA ASP A 365 -10.90 21.80 -12.29
C ASP A 365 -10.33 22.82 -11.30
N GLY A 366 -9.74 22.36 -10.19
CA GLY A 366 -9.18 23.22 -9.17
C GLY A 366 -10.21 23.74 -8.15
N ASN A 367 -11.41 23.16 -8.11
CA ASN A 367 -12.44 23.54 -7.15
C ASN A 367 -12.37 22.66 -5.90
N ALA A 368 -12.69 23.24 -4.73
CA ALA A 368 -12.85 22.44 -3.52
C ALA A 368 -14.00 21.44 -3.68
N VAL A 369 -13.73 20.16 -3.35
CA VAL A 369 -14.77 19.12 -3.38
C VAL A 369 -15.75 19.28 -2.21
N THR A 370 -17.00 18.86 -2.42
CA THR A 370 -18.08 18.90 -1.41
C THR A 370 -18.44 17.50 -0.89
N TYR A 371 -17.61 16.51 -1.20
CA TYR A 371 -17.75 15.11 -0.83
C TYR A 371 -16.43 14.59 -0.26
N GLN A 372 -16.46 13.46 0.41
CA GLN A 372 -15.25 12.83 0.96
C GLN A 372 -14.42 12.18 -0.14
N THR A 373 -13.10 12.19 0.06
CA THR A 373 -12.12 11.49 -0.76
C THR A 373 -11.15 10.74 0.16
N GLY A 374 -10.46 9.72 -0.33
CA GLY A 374 -9.35 9.07 0.33
C GLY A 374 -9.60 8.66 1.79
N PRO A 375 -10.24 7.50 2.07
CA PRO A 375 -10.43 7.03 3.44
C PRO A 375 -9.08 6.82 4.15
N ILE A 376 -9.08 6.93 5.47
CA ILE A 376 -7.92 6.57 6.30
C ILE A 376 -7.72 5.06 6.21
N ILE A 377 -6.60 4.62 5.67
CA ILE A 377 -6.22 3.21 5.59
C ILE A 377 -5.41 2.82 6.82
N TRP A 378 -5.77 1.72 7.46
CA TRP A 378 -5.07 1.18 8.61
C TRP A 378 -5.31 -0.32 8.75
N GLY A 379 -4.58 -0.98 9.63
CA GLY A 379 -4.79 -2.39 9.92
C GLY A 379 -3.55 -3.08 10.47
N GLU A 380 -3.78 -4.25 11.02
CA GLU A 380 -2.76 -5.14 11.58
C GLU A 380 -3.12 -6.59 11.25
N PRO A 381 -2.16 -7.52 11.29
CA PRO A 381 -2.47 -8.93 11.08
C PRO A 381 -3.47 -9.49 12.10
N GLY A 382 -4.39 -10.32 11.63
CA GLY A 382 -5.07 -11.28 12.51
C GLY A 382 -4.07 -12.36 12.98
N THR A 383 -4.12 -12.81 14.23
CA THR A 383 -5.13 -12.47 15.26
C THR A 383 -4.73 -11.27 16.14
N ASN A 384 -3.55 -10.69 15.96
CA ASN A 384 -3.04 -9.58 16.79
C ASN A 384 -4.03 -8.41 16.83
N GLY A 385 -4.56 -7.99 15.67
CA GLY A 385 -5.57 -6.93 15.60
C GLY A 385 -6.79 -7.17 16.48
N GLN A 386 -7.22 -8.43 16.66
CA GLN A 386 -8.35 -8.79 17.52
C GLN A 386 -8.12 -8.38 18.99
N HIS A 387 -6.86 -8.39 19.43
CA HIS A 387 -6.46 -8.01 20.78
C HIS A 387 -6.04 -6.54 20.92
N ALA A 388 -6.12 -5.77 19.82
CA ALA A 388 -5.72 -4.36 19.79
C ALA A 388 -6.92 -3.41 19.59
N PHE A 389 -7.77 -3.64 18.59
CA PHE A 389 -8.79 -2.65 18.19
C PHE A 389 -10.14 -3.24 17.75
N TYR A 390 -10.34 -4.53 17.77
CA TYR A 390 -11.63 -5.14 17.35
C TYR A 390 -12.79 -4.74 18.26
N GLN A 391 -12.52 -4.36 19.51
CA GLN A 391 -13.54 -3.76 20.38
C GLN A 391 -14.23 -2.58 19.70
N LEU A 392 -13.46 -1.69 19.03
CA LEU A 392 -13.99 -0.55 18.30
C LEU A 392 -14.79 -0.99 17.06
N ILE A 393 -14.28 -1.98 16.31
CA ILE A 393 -14.96 -2.44 15.08
C ILE A 393 -16.30 -3.09 15.43
N HIS A 394 -16.36 -3.91 16.47
CA HIS A 394 -17.59 -4.62 16.89
C HIS A 394 -18.61 -3.73 17.58
N GLN A 395 -18.20 -2.94 18.58
CA GLN A 395 -19.10 -2.23 19.49
C GLN A 395 -18.89 -0.71 19.51
N GLY A 396 -17.99 -0.18 18.66
CA GLY A 396 -17.78 1.26 18.56
C GLY A 396 -18.87 1.94 17.75
N THR A 397 -18.88 3.27 17.82
CA THR A 397 -19.87 4.14 17.14
C THR A 397 -19.45 4.47 15.70
N LYS A 398 -18.32 3.96 15.21
CA LYS A 398 -17.81 4.20 13.85
C LYS A 398 -18.15 3.03 12.94
N LEU A 399 -18.60 3.31 11.73
CA LEU A 399 -18.68 2.31 10.67
C LEU A 399 -17.31 2.18 10.02
N ILE A 400 -16.74 0.98 10.07
CA ILE A 400 -15.41 0.68 9.54
C ILE A 400 -15.53 -0.50 8.58
N PRO A 401 -15.59 -0.28 7.27
CA PRO A 401 -15.47 -1.35 6.30
C PRO A 401 -14.11 -2.04 6.44
N CYS A 402 -14.10 -3.38 6.37
CA CYS A 402 -12.90 -4.16 6.59
C CYS A 402 -12.63 -5.13 5.43
N ASP A 403 -11.39 -5.13 4.94
CA ASP A 403 -10.88 -6.14 4.02
C ASP A 403 -10.11 -7.20 4.81
N PHE A 404 -10.66 -8.40 4.90
CA PHE A 404 -10.03 -9.57 5.50
C PHE A 404 -9.30 -10.36 4.41
N ILE A 405 -7.99 -10.58 4.56
CA ILE A 405 -7.18 -11.31 3.57
C ILE A 405 -6.55 -12.53 4.24
N ALA A 406 -6.70 -13.73 3.68
CA ALA A 406 -6.09 -14.93 4.25
C ALA A 406 -5.63 -15.91 3.18
N PRO A 407 -4.49 -16.61 3.36
CA PRO A 407 -4.11 -17.76 2.53
C PRO A 407 -4.82 -19.03 3.01
N ALA A 408 -5.29 -19.85 2.07
CA ALA A 408 -5.81 -21.18 2.39
C ALA A 408 -4.70 -22.15 2.79
N ILE A 409 -3.50 -21.97 2.26
CA ILE A 409 -2.32 -22.81 2.49
C ILE A 409 -1.23 -21.95 3.15
N SER A 410 -0.79 -22.36 4.34
CA SER A 410 0.34 -21.73 5.04
C SER A 410 1.68 -22.22 4.51
N HIS A 411 2.68 -21.36 4.47
CA HIS A 411 4.08 -21.75 4.25
C HIS A 411 4.68 -22.51 5.45
N ASN A 412 4.08 -22.38 6.64
CA ASN A 412 4.58 -22.99 7.87
C ASN A 412 3.49 -23.88 8.49
N PRO A 413 3.36 -25.15 8.06
CA PRO A 413 2.35 -26.07 8.60
C PRO A 413 2.76 -26.59 9.98
N ALA A 414 2.60 -25.74 11.01
CA ALA A 414 2.92 -26.06 12.39
C ALA A 414 1.67 -26.54 13.12
N SER A 415 1.53 -27.84 13.37
CA SER A 415 0.40 -28.44 14.11
C SER A 415 -0.96 -27.90 13.60
N ASP A 416 -1.82 -27.40 14.48
CA ASP A 416 -3.15 -26.84 14.18
C ASP A 416 -3.19 -25.31 14.11
N HIS A 417 -2.02 -24.65 14.08
CA HIS A 417 -1.94 -23.17 14.08
C HIS A 417 -2.74 -22.54 12.94
N HIS A 418 -2.58 -23.05 11.72
CA HIS A 418 -3.27 -22.48 10.55
C HIS A 418 -4.79 -22.68 10.63
N GLN A 419 -5.25 -23.83 11.14
CA GLN A 419 -6.67 -24.08 11.33
C GLN A 419 -7.28 -23.12 12.36
N LYS A 420 -6.56 -22.82 13.46
CA LYS A 420 -6.97 -21.83 14.44
C LYS A 420 -7.00 -20.42 13.86
N LEU A 421 -6.00 -20.06 13.06
CA LEU A 421 -5.97 -18.76 12.37
C LEU A 421 -7.17 -18.61 11.44
N MET A 422 -7.43 -19.62 10.60
CA MET A 422 -8.54 -19.61 9.66
C MET A 422 -9.90 -19.65 10.34
N SER A 423 -10.05 -20.37 11.46
CA SER A 423 -11.29 -20.34 12.22
C SER A 423 -11.61 -18.94 12.76
N ASN A 424 -10.60 -18.17 13.17
CA ASN A 424 -10.75 -16.77 13.55
C ASN A 424 -11.11 -15.88 12.35
N PHE A 425 -10.45 -16.05 11.20
CA PHE A 425 -10.79 -15.34 9.97
C PHE A 425 -12.28 -15.47 9.60
N PHE A 426 -12.81 -16.70 9.59
CA PHE A 426 -14.22 -16.94 9.28
C PHE A 426 -15.15 -16.42 10.40
N ALA A 427 -14.82 -16.70 11.67
CA ALA A 427 -15.65 -16.31 12.80
C ALA A 427 -15.78 -14.78 12.95
N GLN A 428 -14.70 -14.03 12.69
CA GLN A 428 -14.74 -12.57 12.81
C GLN A 428 -15.63 -11.93 11.75
N THR A 429 -15.54 -12.36 10.49
CA THR A 429 -16.40 -11.84 9.43
C THR A 429 -17.87 -12.23 9.64
N GLU A 430 -18.16 -13.40 10.23
CA GLU A 430 -19.49 -13.81 10.61
C GLU A 430 -20.03 -12.97 11.77
N ALA A 431 -19.23 -12.81 12.83
CA ALA A 431 -19.62 -12.04 14.02
C ALA A 431 -19.84 -10.54 13.69
N LEU A 432 -19.02 -9.96 12.83
CA LEU A 432 -19.18 -8.57 12.36
C LEU A 432 -20.47 -8.40 11.55
N ALA A 433 -20.80 -9.36 10.69
CA ALA A 433 -22.01 -9.29 9.87
C ALA A 433 -23.29 -9.50 10.71
N PHE A 434 -23.31 -10.53 11.54
CA PHE A 434 -24.55 -11.00 12.16
C PHE A 434 -24.72 -10.62 13.62
N GLY A 435 -23.64 -10.28 14.33
CA GLY A 435 -23.67 -9.88 15.74
C GLY A 435 -24.34 -10.90 16.66
N LYS A 436 -24.78 -10.44 17.83
CA LYS A 436 -25.53 -11.21 18.83
C LYS A 436 -26.54 -10.29 19.52
N ASN A 437 -27.82 -10.57 19.37
CA ASN A 437 -28.89 -9.74 19.92
C ASN A 437 -29.04 -9.92 21.44
N GLU A 438 -29.79 -9.01 22.05
CA GLU A 438 -29.98 -8.96 23.50
C GLU A 438 -30.70 -10.21 24.06
N GLU A 439 -31.64 -10.79 23.30
CA GLU A 439 -32.38 -11.99 23.71
C GLU A 439 -31.44 -13.19 23.86
N THR A 440 -30.62 -13.43 22.83
CA THR A 440 -29.58 -14.49 22.86
C THR A 440 -28.60 -14.30 24.03
N VAL A 441 -28.16 -13.04 24.25
CA VAL A 441 -27.27 -12.70 25.38
C VAL A 441 -27.93 -13.03 26.73
N LYS A 442 -29.20 -12.65 26.91
CA LYS A 442 -29.94 -12.95 28.14
C LYS A 442 -30.10 -14.45 28.38
N GLU A 443 -30.44 -15.22 27.34
CA GLU A 443 -30.51 -16.67 27.42
C GLU A 443 -29.18 -17.32 27.83
N GLU A 444 -28.07 -16.86 27.23
CA GLU A 444 -26.74 -17.35 27.58
C GLU A 444 -26.38 -17.05 29.05
N LEU A 445 -26.68 -15.84 29.53
CA LEU A 445 -26.42 -15.44 30.91
C LEU A 445 -27.24 -16.27 31.89
N VAL A 446 -28.51 -16.57 31.60
CA VAL A 446 -29.34 -17.46 32.40
C VAL A 446 -28.78 -18.88 32.41
N LYS A 447 -28.34 -19.42 31.26
CA LYS A 447 -27.71 -20.75 31.17
C LYS A 447 -26.46 -20.91 32.04
N VAL A 448 -25.70 -19.83 32.25
CA VAL A 448 -24.51 -19.83 33.13
C VAL A 448 -24.86 -19.48 34.60
N GLY A 449 -26.14 -19.47 34.96
CA GLY A 449 -26.62 -19.34 36.34
C GLY A 449 -26.78 -17.92 36.87
N LYS A 450 -26.82 -16.90 35.99
CA LYS A 450 -27.08 -15.51 36.39
C LYS A 450 -28.55 -15.32 36.74
N ASN A 451 -28.83 -14.57 37.83
CA ASN A 451 -30.19 -14.16 38.17
C ASN A 451 -30.68 -12.99 37.29
N ALA A 452 -31.96 -12.66 37.36
CA ALA A 452 -32.58 -11.65 36.50
C ALA A 452 -31.96 -10.26 36.67
N GLU A 453 -31.57 -9.86 37.87
CA GLU A 453 -30.93 -8.57 38.14
C GLU A 453 -29.53 -8.51 37.53
N GLU A 454 -28.70 -9.54 37.69
CA GLU A 454 -27.40 -9.67 37.07
C GLU A 454 -27.49 -9.70 35.52
N VAL A 455 -28.49 -10.40 34.98
CA VAL A 455 -28.74 -10.44 33.52
C VAL A 455 -29.08 -9.03 32.99
N ALA A 456 -29.98 -8.32 33.65
CA ALA A 456 -30.37 -6.97 33.25
C ALA A 456 -29.17 -5.98 33.31
N ALA A 457 -28.30 -6.12 34.31
CA ALA A 457 -27.14 -5.27 34.51
C ALA A 457 -26.03 -5.50 33.44
N ILE A 458 -25.87 -6.74 32.94
CA ILE A 458 -24.74 -7.13 32.09
C ILE A 458 -25.14 -7.25 30.62
N ALA A 459 -26.36 -7.63 30.30
CA ALA A 459 -26.78 -7.94 28.94
C ALA A 459 -26.49 -6.79 27.92
N PRO A 460 -26.76 -5.51 28.24
CA PRO A 460 -26.49 -4.44 27.28
C PRO A 460 -25.03 -4.36 26.82
N PHE A 461 -24.06 -4.73 27.66
CA PHE A 461 -22.63 -4.67 27.36
C PHE A 461 -22.13 -5.89 26.55
N LYS A 462 -22.97 -6.92 26.41
CA LYS A 462 -22.64 -8.15 25.67
C LYS A 462 -23.40 -8.29 24.36
N VAL A 463 -24.18 -7.31 23.99
CA VAL A 463 -24.84 -7.20 22.68
C VAL A 463 -23.82 -6.82 21.63
N PHE A 464 -23.85 -7.48 20.49
CA PHE A 464 -23.11 -7.13 19.29
C PHE A 464 -24.15 -6.80 18.22
N GLU A 465 -24.20 -5.54 17.81
CA GLU A 465 -25.20 -5.09 16.84
C GLU A 465 -25.11 -5.83 15.51
N GLY A 466 -23.88 -6.24 15.12
CA GLY A 466 -23.65 -6.77 13.79
C GLY A 466 -23.65 -5.66 12.74
N ASN A 467 -24.05 -6.03 11.54
CA ASN A 467 -24.22 -5.10 10.41
C ASN A 467 -22.93 -4.30 10.06
N ARG A 468 -21.76 -4.90 10.37
CA ARG A 468 -20.44 -4.34 10.09
C ARG A 468 -19.92 -4.95 8.78
N PRO A 469 -19.69 -4.13 7.74
CA PRO A 469 -19.38 -4.64 6.41
C PRO A 469 -17.96 -5.20 6.32
N THR A 470 -17.83 -6.32 5.58
CA THR A 470 -16.55 -6.93 5.31
C THR A 470 -16.44 -7.45 3.88
N ASN A 471 -15.27 -7.33 3.28
CA ASN A 471 -14.83 -8.15 2.17
C ASN A 471 -13.93 -9.27 2.71
N SER A 472 -14.06 -10.48 2.17
CA SER A 472 -13.19 -11.61 2.48
C SER A 472 -12.43 -12.01 1.23
N ILE A 473 -11.11 -11.86 1.25
CA ILE A 473 -10.21 -12.18 0.14
C ILE A 473 -9.43 -13.43 0.52
N LEU A 474 -9.88 -14.57 0.00
CA LEU A 474 -9.23 -15.86 0.23
C LEU A 474 -8.27 -16.14 -0.91
N VAL A 475 -6.98 -16.23 -0.58
CA VAL A 475 -5.89 -16.53 -1.52
C VAL A 475 -5.47 -17.98 -1.31
N LYS A 476 -5.20 -18.72 -2.38
CA LYS A 476 -4.75 -20.10 -2.25
C LYS A 476 -3.49 -20.23 -1.40
N GLN A 477 -2.47 -19.42 -1.69
CA GLN A 477 -1.23 -19.28 -0.94
C GLN A 477 -0.59 -17.94 -1.30
N ILE A 478 0.12 -17.29 -0.39
CA ILE A 478 0.91 -16.09 -0.70
C ILE A 478 2.19 -16.53 -1.41
N THR A 479 2.19 -16.36 -2.72
CA THR A 479 3.33 -16.58 -3.61
C THR A 479 3.74 -15.26 -4.25
N PRO A 480 4.92 -15.15 -4.90
CA PRO A 480 5.24 -13.94 -5.65
C PRO A 480 4.12 -13.53 -6.62
N ARG A 481 3.56 -14.48 -7.37
CA ARG A 481 2.48 -14.23 -8.35
C ARG A 481 1.19 -13.75 -7.68
N THR A 482 0.71 -14.43 -6.65
CA THR A 482 -0.55 -14.05 -5.97
C THR A 482 -0.39 -12.74 -5.19
N LEU A 483 0.78 -12.44 -4.64
CA LEU A 483 1.07 -11.15 -4.04
C LEU A 483 1.04 -10.04 -5.10
N GLY A 484 1.61 -10.28 -6.29
CA GLY A 484 1.52 -9.37 -7.43
C GLY A 484 0.08 -9.08 -7.84
N ASN A 485 -0.77 -10.12 -7.91
CA ASN A 485 -2.19 -9.96 -8.18
C ASN A 485 -2.87 -9.05 -7.12
N LEU A 486 -2.62 -9.31 -5.83
CA LEU A 486 -3.23 -8.54 -4.74
C LEU A 486 -2.80 -7.06 -4.77
N ILE A 487 -1.51 -6.79 -4.96
CA ILE A 487 -1.00 -5.42 -4.99
C ILE A 487 -1.63 -4.66 -6.16
N ALA A 488 -1.61 -5.22 -7.37
CA ALA A 488 -2.20 -4.58 -8.54
C ALA A 488 -3.72 -4.40 -8.41
N MET A 489 -4.43 -5.32 -7.77
CA MET A 489 -5.86 -5.20 -7.47
C MET A 489 -6.16 -3.95 -6.63
N TYR A 490 -5.37 -3.70 -5.58
CA TYR A 490 -5.54 -2.51 -4.74
C TYR A 490 -5.08 -1.23 -5.45
N GLU A 491 -4.00 -1.25 -6.25
CA GLU A 491 -3.58 -0.11 -7.05
C GLU A 491 -4.68 0.33 -8.03
N HIS A 492 -5.32 -0.63 -8.70
CA HIS A 492 -6.45 -0.34 -9.60
C HIS A 492 -7.69 0.13 -8.83
N LYS A 493 -7.99 -0.43 -7.65
CA LYS A 493 -9.04 0.07 -6.75
C LYS A 493 -8.83 1.56 -6.45
N ILE A 494 -7.62 1.95 -6.09
CA ILE A 494 -7.24 3.35 -5.79
C ILE A 494 -7.44 4.25 -7.02
N PHE A 495 -6.99 3.79 -8.20
CA PHE A 495 -7.17 4.53 -9.45
C PHE A 495 -8.65 4.75 -9.78
N VAL A 496 -9.47 3.71 -9.70
CA VAL A 496 -10.92 3.80 -9.94
C VAL A 496 -11.57 4.82 -9.03
N GLN A 497 -11.25 4.80 -7.73
CA GLN A 497 -11.77 5.77 -6.76
C GLN A 497 -11.37 7.19 -7.15
N GLY A 498 -10.11 7.44 -7.49
CA GLY A 498 -9.63 8.75 -7.92
C GLY A 498 -10.30 9.27 -9.20
N VAL A 499 -10.59 8.38 -10.15
CA VAL A 499 -11.35 8.72 -11.36
C VAL A 499 -12.76 9.19 -11.01
N ILE A 500 -13.46 8.43 -10.18
CA ILE A 500 -14.85 8.72 -9.79
C ILE A 500 -14.93 9.99 -8.93
N TRP A 501 -13.99 10.19 -8.00
CA TRP A 501 -13.91 11.41 -7.20
C TRP A 501 -13.39 12.63 -7.98
N ASN A 502 -13.11 12.49 -9.27
CA ASN A 502 -12.63 13.59 -10.12
C ASN A 502 -11.36 14.28 -9.58
N ILE A 503 -10.42 13.52 -9.01
CA ILE A 503 -9.19 14.03 -8.42
C ILE A 503 -7.95 13.53 -9.17
N PHE A 504 -6.81 14.22 -9.01
CA PHE A 504 -5.52 13.75 -9.49
C PHE A 504 -4.86 12.86 -8.45
N SER A 505 -4.87 11.53 -8.66
CA SER A 505 -4.35 10.55 -7.70
C SER A 505 -2.82 10.42 -7.71
N PHE A 506 -2.12 10.94 -8.72
CA PHE A 506 -0.71 10.62 -8.93
C PHE A 506 0.26 11.78 -8.66
N ASP A 507 -0.24 12.92 -8.20
CA ASP A 507 0.57 14.01 -7.66
C ASP A 507 0.59 13.99 -6.12
N GLN A 508 1.51 14.76 -5.51
CA GLN A 508 1.79 14.70 -4.07
C GLN A 508 2.08 16.09 -3.47
N TRP A 509 1.39 17.13 -3.90
CA TRP A 509 1.63 18.51 -3.46
C TRP A 509 1.50 18.71 -1.94
N GLY A 510 0.66 17.91 -1.28
CA GLY A 510 0.40 18.02 0.17
C GLY A 510 1.62 17.76 1.07
N VAL A 511 2.67 17.10 0.56
CA VAL A 511 3.89 16.82 1.35
C VAL A 511 5.00 17.87 1.17
N GLU A 512 4.80 18.90 0.33
CA GLU A 512 5.86 19.83 -0.03
C GLU A 512 6.05 20.94 1.00
N LEU A 513 4.98 21.50 1.56
CA LEU A 513 5.05 22.63 2.51
C LEU A 513 5.87 22.29 3.75
N GLY A 514 5.67 21.11 4.34
CA GLY A 514 6.41 20.66 5.51
C GLY A 514 7.91 20.60 5.26
N LYS A 515 8.34 20.12 4.10
CA LYS A 515 9.76 20.09 3.69
C LYS A 515 10.35 21.48 3.52
N GLN A 516 9.60 22.40 2.93
CA GLN A 516 10.04 23.80 2.77
C GLN A 516 10.28 24.47 4.13
N LEU A 517 9.34 24.31 5.06
CA LEU A 517 9.46 24.85 6.43
C LEU A 517 10.61 24.18 7.20
N ALA A 518 10.77 22.86 7.09
CA ALA A 518 11.87 22.15 7.73
C ALA A 518 13.24 22.66 7.26
N ASN A 519 13.40 22.93 5.95
CA ASN A 519 14.62 23.50 5.39
C ASN A 519 14.90 24.94 5.88
N GLN A 520 13.86 25.71 6.22
CA GLN A 520 14.00 27.04 6.83
C GLN A 520 14.41 26.95 8.31
N ILE A 521 13.83 26.02 9.05
CA ILE A 521 14.08 25.82 10.48
C ILE A 521 15.46 25.19 10.73
N LEU A 522 15.93 24.30 9.86
CA LEU A 522 17.16 23.55 10.08
C LEU A 522 18.38 24.42 10.43
N PRO A 523 18.69 25.51 9.70
CA PRO A 523 19.79 26.38 10.05
C PRO A 523 19.58 27.12 11.39
N GLU A 524 18.32 27.36 11.80
CA GLU A 524 17.99 28.01 13.05
C GLU A 524 18.31 27.15 14.30
N LEU A 525 18.49 25.84 14.10
CA LEU A 525 18.89 24.90 15.16
C LEU A 525 20.39 24.80 15.36
N ALA A 526 21.20 25.52 14.56
CA ALA A 526 22.67 25.38 14.56
C ALA A 526 23.35 26.08 15.73
N ASP A 527 22.71 27.09 16.33
CA ASP A 527 23.27 27.90 17.43
C ASP A 527 22.27 28.00 18.59
N GLU A 528 22.69 28.71 19.66
CA GLU A 528 21.88 28.93 20.88
C GLU A 528 21.02 30.20 20.81
N SER A 529 21.02 30.94 19.70
CA SER A 529 20.26 32.19 19.58
C SER A 529 18.75 31.94 19.70
N GLN A 530 18.05 32.87 20.33
CA GLN A 530 16.60 32.83 20.48
C GLN A 530 15.92 33.09 19.14
N ILE A 531 14.93 32.27 18.79
CA ILE A 531 14.14 32.36 17.56
C ILE A 531 12.83 33.09 17.82
N SER A 532 12.47 33.99 16.89
CA SER A 532 11.24 34.80 16.91
C SER A 532 10.63 34.99 15.52
N SER A 533 11.10 34.22 14.53
CA SER A 533 10.73 34.33 13.10
C SER A 533 9.46 33.58 12.71
N HIS A 534 8.94 32.73 13.60
CA HIS A 534 7.76 31.90 13.42
C HIS A 534 6.60 32.35 14.32
N ASP A 535 5.52 31.57 14.31
CA ASP A 535 4.45 31.72 15.28
C ASP A 535 4.93 31.42 16.72
N SER A 536 4.16 31.84 17.72
CA SER A 536 4.55 31.73 19.13
C SER A 536 4.79 30.28 19.59
N SER A 537 4.07 29.30 19.04
CA SER A 537 4.24 27.88 19.38
C SER A 537 5.53 27.32 18.78
N THR A 538 5.79 27.56 17.51
CA THR A 538 7.00 27.10 16.82
C THR A 538 8.25 27.72 17.43
N ASN A 539 8.24 29.04 17.64
CA ASN A 539 9.33 29.76 18.37
C ASN A 539 9.57 29.16 19.76
N GLY A 540 8.50 28.96 20.52
CA GLY A 540 8.57 28.40 21.88
C GLY A 540 9.19 27.00 21.89
N LEU A 541 8.78 26.12 20.96
CA LEU A 541 9.30 24.75 20.85
C LEU A 541 10.77 24.72 20.42
N ILE A 542 11.17 25.54 19.43
CA ILE A 542 12.58 25.64 18.99
C ILE A 542 13.46 26.13 20.15
N ASN A 543 13.04 27.19 20.85
CA ASN A 543 13.80 27.76 21.97
C ASN A 543 13.89 26.77 23.16
N ALA A 544 12.80 26.03 23.44
CA ALA A 544 12.81 24.99 24.46
C ALA A 544 13.73 23.82 24.08
N PHE A 545 13.70 23.37 22.82
CA PHE A 545 14.61 22.35 22.31
C PHE A 545 16.07 22.73 22.49
N LYS A 546 16.43 23.97 22.14
CA LYS A 546 17.80 24.50 22.36
C LYS A 546 18.17 24.48 23.83
N ALA A 547 17.28 24.97 24.72
CA ALA A 547 17.49 24.97 26.14
C ALA A 547 17.63 23.57 26.78
N PHE A 548 16.93 22.56 26.27
CA PHE A 548 17.05 21.17 26.74
C PHE A 548 18.34 20.48 26.28
N LYS A 549 18.96 21.00 25.20
CA LYS A 549 20.18 20.43 24.62
C LYS A 549 21.43 21.04 25.25
N ALA A 550 21.35 22.25 25.82
CA ALA A 550 22.42 22.94 26.53
C ALA A 550 22.65 22.34 27.95
#